data_084908eaedeabff9cfb805ecf2f4aecc
#
_entry.id   084908eaedeabff9cfb805ecf2f4aecc
#
_cell.length_a   1.000
_cell.length_b   1.000
_cell.length_c   1.000
_cell.angle_alpha   90.00
_cell.angle_beta   90.00
_cell.angle_gamma   90.00
#
_symmetry.space_group_name_H-M   'P 1'
#
loop_
_entity.id
_entity.type
_entity.pdbx_description
1 polymer ?
#
loop_
_entity_poly.entity_id
_entity_poly.type
_entity_poly.pdbx_seq_one_letter_code
_entity_poly.pdbx_strand_id
1 'polypeptide(L)'
;MFKQQDADSWESLLAPKGIGCVRADRTTPSDYWLHDPQAVALNAAVPIDHPHWGEYKRHGAMVNFDGEYRPLKAPPMAGQHNKELLVSLGYEPDLADRLEASGILYRE
;
A
#
# COMPACT_ATOMS: atom_id res chain seq x y z
N MET A 1 16.71 -24.94 -27.61
CA MET A 1 17.32 -24.90 -26.27
C MET A 1 16.25 -24.52 -25.22
N PHE A 2 15.68 -23.32 -25.19
CA PHE A 2 14.70 -22.91 -24.18
C PHE A 2 13.36 -23.68 -24.17
N LYS A 3 13.02 -24.37 -25.25
CA LYS A 3 11.82 -25.22 -25.33
C LYS A 3 11.95 -26.57 -24.63
N GLN A 4 13.11 -26.90 -24.06
CA GLN A 4 13.40 -28.21 -23.48
C GLN A 4 13.00 -28.30 -21.97
N GLN A 5 12.79 -27.15 -21.33
CA GLN A 5 12.40 -27.05 -19.93
C GLN A 5 11.39 -25.89 -19.77
N ASP A 6 10.67 -25.90 -18.66
CA ASP A 6 9.80 -24.78 -18.29
C ASP A 6 10.60 -23.53 -17.85
N ALA A 7 9.93 -22.41 -17.73
CA ALA A 7 10.55 -21.14 -17.42
C ALA A 7 11.16 -21.11 -16.02
N ASP A 8 10.51 -21.73 -15.04
CA ASP A 8 10.96 -21.75 -13.65
C ASP A 8 12.24 -22.59 -13.49
N SER A 9 12.35 -23.69 -14.26
CA SER A 9 13.57 -24.50 -14.33
C SER A 9 14.75 -23.72 -14.91
N TRP A 10 14.51 -22.90 -15.95
CA TRP A 10 15.54 -22.04 -16.51
C TRP A 10 15.97 -20.94 -15.56
N GLU A 11 15.05 -20.30 -14.88
CA GLU A 11 15.34 -19.29 -13.87
C GLU A 11 16.17 -19.86 -12.73
N SER A 12 15.76 -21.00 -12.16
CA SER A 12 16.47 -21.71 -11.10
C SER A 12 17.89 -22.15 -11.49
N LEU A 13 18.12 -22.44 -12.78
CA LEU A 13 19.43 -22.83 -13.29
C LEU A 13 20.36 -21.64 -13.53
N LEU A 14 19.82 -20.52 -14.00
CA LEU A 14 20.58 -19.38 -14.51
C LEU A 14 20.80 -18.27 -13.48
N ALA A 15 19.80 -17.98 -12.65
CA ALA A 15 19.87 -16.91 -11.66
C ALA A 15 21.05 -17.09 -10.66
N PRO A 16 21.32 -18.30 -10.11
CA PRO A 16 22.46 -18.50 -9.21
C PRO A 16 23.82 -18.28 -9.87
N LYS A 17 23.88 -18.30 -11.21
CA LYS A 17 25.10 -18.04 -12.00
C LYS A 17 25.27 -16.57 -12.36
N GLY A 18 24.42 -15.68 -11.82
CA GLY A 18 24.43 -14.25 -12.13
C GLY A 18 23.86 -13.91 -13.51
N ILE A 19 23.16 -14.86 -14.15
CA ILE A 19 22.53 -14.63 -15.46
C ILE A 19 21.08 -14.21 -15.21
N GLY A 20 20.74 -12.99 -15.60
CA GLY A 20 19.37 -12.48 -15.50
C GLY A 20 18.42 -13.32 -16.37
N CYS A 21 17.49 -14.01 -15.70
CA CYS A 21 16.50 -14.85 -16.36
C CYS A 21 15.22 -14.79 -15.51
N VAL A 22 14.15 -14.30 -16.09
CA VAL A 22 12.82 -14.23 -15.44
C VAL A 22 11.77 -14.74 -16.39
N ARG A 23 10.75 -15.35 -15.84
CA ARG A 23 9.57 -15.80 -16.57
C ARG A 23 8.81 -14.61 -17.15
N ALA A 24 8.43 -14.69 -18.41
CA ALA A 24 7.50 -13.75 -19.01
C ALA A 24 6.06 -14.25 -18.79
N ASP A 25 5.38 -13.67 -17.84
CA ASP A 25 4.00 -14.01 -17.51
C ASP A 25 2.99 -13.20 -18.31
N ARG A 26 1.78 -13.79 -18.42
CA ARG A 26 0.58 -13.08 -18.83
C ARG A 26 -0.20 -12.52 -17.64
N THR A 27 0.38 -12.59 -16.45
CA THR A 27 -0.18 -12.12 -15.20
C THR A 27 -0.26 -10.59 -15.20
N THR A 28 -1.34 -10.05 -14.67
CA THR A 28 -1.44 -8.61 -14.48
C THR A 28 -0.53 -8.14 -13.34
N PRO A 29 -0.07 -6.87 -13.33
CA PRO A 29 0.67 -6.34 -12.18
C PRO A 29 -0.07 -6.52 -10.84
N SER A 30 -1.40 -6.41 -10.85
CA SER A 30 -2.22 -6.61 -9.66
C SER A 30 -2.16 -8.05 -9.14
N ASP A 31 -2.24 -9.03 -10.04
CA ASP A 31 -2.12 -10.44 -9.66
C ASP A 31 -0.74 -10.74 -9.07
N TYR A 32 0.32 -10.20 -9.68
CA TYR A 32 1.67 -10.33 -9.16
C TYR A 32 1.76 -9.77 -7.72
N TRP A 33 1.34 -8.52 -7.51
CA TRP A 33 1.42 -7.88 -6.20
C TRP A 33 0.61 -8.59 -5.11
N LEU A 34 -0.50 -9.22 -5.49
CA LEU A 34 -1.40 -9.86 -4.54
C LEU A 34 -1.07 -11.33 -4.25
N HIS A 35 -0.47 -12.05 -5.21
CA HIS A 35 -0.41 -13.50 -5.15
C HIS A 35 0.98 -14.11 -5.37
N ASP A 36 1.92 -13.39 -5.96
CA ASP A 36 3.27 -13.92 -6.16
C ASP A 36 3.97 -14.14 -4.81
N PRO A 37 4.60 -15.31 -4.58
CA PRO A 37 5.26 -15.62 -3.32
C PRO A 37 6.31 -14.59 -2.89
N GLN A 38 7.05 -14.01 -3.82
CA GLN A 38 8.04 -12.97 -3.53
C GLN A 38 7.36 -11.66 -3.11
N ALA A 39 6.31 -11.25 -3.82
CA ALA A 39 5.54 -10.06 -3.47
C ALA A 39 4.88 -10.18 -2.10
N VAL A 40 4.33 -11.36 -1.78
CA VAL A 40 3.76 -11.65 -0.47
C VAL A 40 4.84 -11.61 0.63
N ALA A 41 5.99 -12.24 0.41
CA ALA A 41 7.10 -12.23 1.36
C ALA A 41 7.65 -10.82 1.63
N LEU A 42 7.59 -9.93 0.66
CA LEU A 42 8.01 -8.52 0.77
C LEU A 42 6.91 -7.60 1.33
N ASN A 43 5.73 -8.11 1.67
CA ASN A 43 4.57 -7.31 2.04
C ASN A 43 4.23 -6.23 1.00
N ALA A 44 4.36 -6.58 -0.29
CA ALA A 44 4.16 -5.65 -1.39
C ALA A 44 2.71 -5.16 -1.50
N ALA A 45 1.75 -5.95 -1.03
CA ALA A 45 0.36 -5.57 -0.83
C ALA A 45 -0.09 -5.99 0.58
N VAL A 46 -0.67 -5.06 1.32
CA VAL A 46 -1.06 -5.25 2.72
C VAL A 46 -2.53 -4.91 2.94
N PRO A 47 -3.21 -5.62 3.85
CA PRO A 47 -4.58 -5.29 4.21
C PRO A 47 -4.63 -3.98 4.99
N ILE A 48 -5.65 -3.19 4.70
CA ILE A 48 -6.01 -1.96 5.42
C ILE A 48 -7.49 -2.07 5.77
N ASP A 49 -7.81 -1.87 7.03
CA ASP A 49 -9.20 -1.75 7.48
C ASP A 49 -9.59 -0.26 7.46
N HIS A 50 -10.49 0.10 6.54
CA HIS A 50 -10.94 1.47 6.37
C HIS A 50 -12.36 1.63 6.92
N PRO A 51 -12.63 2.67 7.73
CA PRO A 51 -13.92 2.82 8.41
C PRO A 51 -15.13 2.91 7.48
N HIS A 52 -14.92 3.39 6.25
CA HIS A 52 -15.99 3.55 5.26
C HIS A 52 -16.07 2.37 4.27
N TRP A 53 -14.92 1.82 3.84
CA TRP A 53 -14.85 0.80 2.78
C TRP A 53 -14.58 -0.61 3.31
N GLY A 54 -14.36 -0.78 4.61
CA GLY A 54 -13.94 -2.05 5.18
C GLY A 54 -12.53 -2.46 4.78
N GLU A 55 -12.25 -3.77 4.82
CA GLU A 55 -10.93 -4.29 4.47
C GLU A 55 -10.69 -4.26 2.97
N TYR A 56 -9.56 -3.70 2.57
CA TYR A 56 -9.03 -3.78 1.21
C TYR A 56 -7.49 -3.86 1.24
N LYS A 57 -6.88 -4.31 0.14
CA LYS A 57 -5.42 -4.34 0.01
C LYS A 57 -4.90 -3.13 -0.75
N ARG A 58 -3.79 -2.59 -0.28
CA ARG A 58 -3.04 -1.53 -0.97
C ARG A 58 -1.55 -1.86 -0.97
N HIS A 59 -0.77 -1.12 -1.76
CA HIS A 59 0.70 -1.24 -1.73
C HIS A 59 1.23 -1.05 -0.31
N GLY A 60 2.12 -1.95 0.08
CA GLY A 60 2.87 -1.88 1.32
C GLY A 60 3.89 -0.73 1.33
N ALA A 61 4.65 -0.61 2.41
CA ALA A 61 5.75 0.33 2.48
C ALA A 61 6.84 -0.07 1.49
N MET A 62 7.23 0.84 0.60
CA MET A 62 8.30 0.59 -0.39
C MET A 62 9.70 0.67 0.23
N VAL A 63 9.82 1.21 1.45
CA VAL A 63 11.06 1.34 2.20
C VAL A 63 10.86 0.78 3.60
N ASN A 64 11.73 -0.11 4.01
CA ASN A 64 11.80 -0.64 5.36
C ASN A 64 13.00 -0.05 6.07
N PHE A 65 12.85 0.34 7.34
CA PHE A 65 13.94 0.80 8.20
C PHE A 65 14.33 -0.36 9.12
N ASP A 66 15.61 -0.70 9.13
CA ASP A 66 16.19 -1.78 9.95
C ASP A 66 15.51 -3.16 9.75
N GLY A 67 14.92 -3.40 8.59
CA GLY A 67 14.22 -4.64 8.27
C GLY A 67 12.84 -4.77 8.93
N GLU A 68 12.38 -3.77 9.67
CA GLU A 68 11.07 -3.81 10.32
C GLU A 68 9.96 -3.33 9.39
N TYR A 69 8.92 -4.15 9.29
CA TYR A 69 7.67 -3.77 8.65
C TYR A 69 6.83 -2.92 9.60
N ARG A 70 6.47 -1.72 9.14
CA ARG A 70 5.50 -0.88 9.86
C ARG A 70 4.12 -1.02 9.22
N PRO A 71 3.11 -1.49 9.97
CA PRO A 71 1.75 -1.60 9.44
C PRO A 71 1.24 -0.22 9.00
N LEU A 72 0.65 -0.18 7.81
CA LEU A 72 0.04 1.02 7.28
C LEU A 72 -1.34 1.23 7.92
N LYS A 73 -1.67 2.48 8.17
CA LYS A 73 -3.00 2.88 8.63
C LYS A 73 -3.88 3.24 7.43
N ALA A 74 -5.19 3.19 7.63
CA ALA A 74 -6.15 3.71 6.67
C ALA A 74 -5.86 5.20 6.35
N PRO A 75 -6.07 5.64 5.10
CA PRO A 75 -6.06 7.06 4.80
C PRO A 75 -7.15 7.77 5.61
N PRO A 76 -6.94 9.04 5.99
CA PRO A 76 -7.96 9.78 6.72
C PRO A 76 -9.18 10.06 5.84
N MET A 77 -10.33 10.11 6.47
CA MET A 77 -11.56 10.61 5.87
C MET A 77 -11.44 12.11 5.59
N ALA A 78 -12.20 12.60 4.63
CA ALA A 78 -12.20 14.04 4.32
C ALA A 78 -12.63 14.84 5.56
N GLY A 79 -11.81 15.82 5.95
CA GLY A 79 -12.06 16.66 7.12
C GLY A 79 -11.85 15.99 8.49
N GLN A 80 -11.39 14.74 8.54
CA GLN A 80 -11.21 14.00 9.79
C GLN A 80 -10.36 14.75 10.83
N HIS A 81 -9.37 15.52 10.38
CA HIS A 81 -8.43 16.24 11.23
C HIS A 81 -8.70 17.76 11.32
N ASN A 82 -9.82 18.26 10.80
CA ASN A 82 -10.13 19.70 10.79
C ASN A 82 -9.96 20.33 12.17
N LYS A 83 -10.59 19.76 13.18
CA LYS A 83 -10.56 20.29 14.54
C LYS A 83 -9.16 20.22 15.16
N GLU A 84 -8.49 19.09 15.03
CA GLU A 84 -7.15 18.87 15.56
C GLU A 84 -6.16 19.89 14.96
N LEU A 85 -6.20 20.07 13.64
CA LEU A 85 -5.33 21.00 12.95
C LEU A 85 -5.58 22.47 13.36
N LEU A 86 -6.84 22.89 13.44
CA LEU A 86 -7.17 24.27 13.87
C LEU A 86 -6.71 24.52 15.31
N VAL A 87 -6.95 23.58 16.23
CA VAL A 87 -6.49 23.69 17.60
C VAL A 87 -4.96 23.75 17.68
N SER A 88 -4.25 22.94 16.88
CA SER A 88 -2.78 22.97 16.83
C SER A 88 -2.21 24.31 16.32
N LEU A 89 -3.01 25.05 15.54
CA LEU A 89 -2.68 26.39 15.05
C LEU A 89 -3.09 27.51 16.03
N GLY A 90 -3.65 27.15 17.19
CA GLY A 90 -4.03 28.11 18.23
C GLY A 90 -5.44 28.68 18.11
N TYR A 91 -6.28 28.10 17.26
CA TYR A 91 -7.69 28.51 17.18
C TYR A 91 -8.54 27.83 18.26
N GLU A 92 -9.68 28.47 18.58
CA GLU A 92 -10.63 27.92 19.53
C GLU A 92 -11.22 26.58 19.05
N PRO A 93 -11.46 25.60 19.97
CA PRO A 93 -11.92 24.26 19.61
C PRO A 93 -13.27 24.20 18.86
N ASP A 94 -14.13 25.21 19.03
CA ASP A 94 -15.44 25.32 18.40
C ASP A 94 -15.39 25.93 16.98
N LEU A 95 -14.25 26.47 16.56
CA LEU A 95 -14.11 27.10 15.24
C LEU A 95 -14.36 26.09 14.12
N ALA A 96 -13.84 24.85 14.24
CA ALA A 96 -14.05 23.81 13.24
C ALA A 96 -15.54 23.54 13.03
N ASP A 97 -16.27 23.37 14.12
CA ASP A 97 -17.71 23.06 14.11
C ASP A 97 -18.51 24.22 13.46
N ARG A 98 -18.13 25.47 13.74
CA ARG A 98 -18.74 26.65 13.11
C ARG A 98 -18.45 26.76 11.62
N LEU A 99 -17.22 26.48 11.20
CA LEU A 99 -16.82 26.51 9.80
C LEU A 99 -17.45 25.36 8.99
N GLU A 100 -17.60 24.18 9.59
CA GLU A 100 -18.32 23.05 9.01
C GLU A 100 -19.81 23.38 8.85
N ALA A 101 -20.45 23.94 9.87
CA ALA A 101 -21.85 24.38 9.82
C ALA A 101 -22.11 25.47 8.76
N SER A 102 -21.13 26.34 8.50
CA SER A 102 -21.21 27.37 7.46
C SER A 102 -20.83 26.89 6.05
N GLY A 103 -20.42 25.64 5.90
CA GLY A 103 -20.00 25.07 4.62
C GLY A 103 -18.62 25.54 4.13
N ILE A 104 -17.84 26.21 4.98
CA ILE A 104 -16.47 26.63 4.64
C ILE A 104 -15.50 25.44 4.76
N LEU A 105 -15.69 24.59 5.76
CA LEU A 105 -14.99 23.33 5.89
C LEU A 105 -15.92 22.16 5.55
N TYR A 106 -15.36 21.16 4.92
CA TYR A 106 -16.06 19.90 4.66
C TYR A 106 -15.58 18.80 5.62
N ARG A 107 -16.51 17.99 6.08
CA ARG A 107 -16.26 16.75 6.80
C ARG A 107 -17.19 15.66 6.28
N GLU A 108 -16.64 14.49 5.97
CA GLU A 108 -17.38 13.30 5.57
C GLU A 108 -18.01 12.58 6.78
#